data_d9f6bd9b4fe705c2e80bb6b89869bdc3
#
_entry.id   d9f6bd9b4fe705c2e80bb6b89869bdc3
#
_cell.length_a   1.000
_cell.length_b   1.000
_cell.length_c   1.000
_cell.angle_alpha   90.00
_cell.angle_beta   90.00
_cell.angle_gamma   90.00
#
_symmetry.space_group_name_H-M   'P 1'
#
loop_
_entity.id
_entity.type
_entity.pdbx_description
1 polymer ?
#
loop_
_entity_poly.entity_id
_entity_poly.type
_entity_poly.pdbx_seq_one_letter_code
_entity_poly.pdbx_strand_id
1 'polypeptide(L)'
;NKVNLKRKDTEILYRDELFQKLSMNVDDVFLMLDAKTYKADYVSPNVEKLLGITVEQIRKDICVLGKLHPKDVEDPEKNYLEEIQVHEQQEWDFEYVHQKTGEHRWFHNVAMGSEVNGKKKYILVLSDRTSDRKMNQALSEAVRSAETANKAKSTFLSNMSHDIRTPMNAIIGFTTLAVSNIDDKERVRDYLGKILSSSNHLLSLINDILDMSRIESGKIHLEETEVSLSEVLHDLKTIISGQIHAKQLELYMDVMDVTNEDVYCDKTRLNQVLLNLLSNAIKFTPAGGTVS
;
A
#
# COMPACT_ATOMS: atom_id res chain seq x y z
N ASN A 1 3.38 61.68 33.40
CA ASN A 1 2.79 61.33 32.09
C ASN A 1 3.78 60.82 31.04
N LYS A 2 4.96 61.45 30.85
CA LYS A 2 5.95 60.99 29.84
C LYS A 2 6.60 59.63 30.15
N VAL A 3 6.78 59.28 31.41
CA VAL A 3 7.38 57.98 31.82
C VAL A 3 6.39 56.82 31.57
N ASN A 4 5.09 57.04 31.81
CA ASN A 4 4.04 56.00 31.55
C ASN A 4 3.83 55.80 30.04
N LEU A 5 3.96 56.82 29.20
CA LEU A 5 3.90 56.66 27.74
C LEU A 5 5.10 55.82 27.23
N LYS A 6 6.33 56.18 27.63
CA LYS A 6 7.52 55.40 27.23
C LYS A 6 7.45 53.94 27.65
N ARG A 7 6.88 53.62 28.83
CA ARG A 7 6.71 52.26 29.33
C ARG A 7 5.68 51.50 28.51
N LYS A 8 4.57 52.13 28.13
CA LYS A 8 3.57 51.55 27.23
C LYS A 8 4.11 51.28 25.82
N ASP A 9 4.86 52.25 25.28
CA ASP A 9 5.46 52.10 23.94
C ASP A 9 6.50 50.96 23.91
N THR A 10 7.30 50.79 24.97
CA THR A 10 8.25 49.69 25.11
C THR A 10 7.55 48.33 25.25
N GLU A 11 6.44 48.26 26.00
CA GLU A 11 5.66 47.07 26.17
C GLU A 11 4.96 46.64 24.87
N ILE A 12 4.48 47.59 24.10
CA ILE A 12 3.88 47.32 22.77
C ILE A 12 4.94 46.80 21.80
N LEU A 13 6.11 47.45 21.72
CA LEU A 13 7.22 46.97 20.90
C LEU A 13 7.70 45.58 21.26
N TYR A 14 7.81 45.27 22.54
CA TYR A 14 8.18 43.92 23.01
C TYR A 14 7.14 42.86 22.64
N ARG A 15 5.84 43.15 22.78
CA ARG A 15 4.77 42.25 22.39
C ARG A 15 4.75 42.02 20.87
N ASP A 16 4.94 43.04 20.09
CA ASP A 16 5.01 42.94 18.62
C ASP A 16 6.21 42.11 18.18
N GLU A 17 7.38 42.30 18.76
CA GLU A 17 8.58 41.52 18.48
C GLU A 17 8.41 40.05 18.88
N LEU A 18 7.84 39.81 20.06
CA LEU A 18 7.54 38.46 20.55
C LEU A 18 6.53 37.73 19.64
N PHE A 19 5.46 38.42 19.24
CA PHE A 19 4.45 37.86 18.35
C PHE A 19 5.02 37.56 16.96
N GLN A 20 5.87 38.43 16.41
CA GLN A 20 6.57 38.18 15.16
C GLN A 20 7.47 36.93 15.25
N LYS A 21 8.28 36.83 16.32
CA LYS A 21 9.16 35.67 16.52
C LYS A 21 8.40 34.37 16.71
N LEU A 22 7.29 34.40 17.43
CA LEU A 22 6.41 33.23 17.58
C LEU A 22 5.79 32.84 16.24
N SER A 23 5.27 33.79 15.48
CA SER A 23 4.66 33.56 14.17
C SER A 23 5.64 33.00 13.13
N MET A 24 6.93 33.29 13.24
CA MET A 24 7.96 32.72 12.35
C MET A 24 8.26 31.23 12.58
N ASN A 25 7.99 30.74 13.79
CA ASN A 25 8.31 29.38 14.21
C ASN A 25 7.12 28.39 14.19
N VAL A 26 5.94 28.86 13.80
CA VAL A 26 4.73 28.03 13.61
C VAL A 26 4.48 27.82 12.13
N ASP A 27 3.91 26.66 11.81
CA ASP A 27 3.49 26.33 10.44
C ASP A 27 2.06 26.86 10.13
N ASP A 28 1.68 27.95 10.80
CA ASP A 28 0.40 28.64 10.61
C ASP A 28 0.65 30.07 10.05
N VAL A 29 -0.17 30.47 9.10
CA VAL A 29 -0.20 31.85 8.59
C VAL A 29 -1.35 32.61 9.26
N PHE A 30 -1.03 33.78 9.84
CA PHE A 30 -2.01 34.63 10.46
C PHE A 30 -2.25 35.87 9.61
N LEU A 31 -3.53 36.15 9.33
CA LEU A 31 -3.96 37.34 8.61
C LEU A 31 -5.02 38.10 9.43
N MET A 32 -4.97 39.41 9.42
CA MET A 32 -6.05 40.25 9.92
C MET A 32 -6.51 41.19 8.81
N LEU A 33 -7.78 41.14 8.49
CA LEU A 33 -8.37 41.92 7.40
C LEU A 33 -9.40 42.90 7.94
N ASP A 34 -9.45 44.07 7.36
CA ASP A 34 -10.57 45.01 7.59
C ASP A 34 -11.83 44.48 6.91
N ALA A 35 -12.94 44.35 7.65
CA ALA A 35 -14.16 43.73 7.15
C ALA A 35 -14.89 44.52 6.06
N LYS A 36 -14.58 45.82 5.90
CA LYS A 36 -15.21 46.66 4.87
C LYS A 36 -14.36 46.76 3.60
N THR A 37 -13.05 46.85 3.76
CA THR A 37 -12.14 47.09 2.64
C THR A 37 -11.37 45.88 2.20
N TYR A 38 -11.40 44.80 2.98
CA TYR A 38 -10.60 43.56 2.82
C TYR A 38 -9.08 43.81 2.77
N LYS A 39 -8.63 45.00 3.16
CA LYS A 39 -7.19 45.28 3.26
C LYS A 39 -6.60 44.52 4.43
N ALA A 40 -5.41 43.98 4.21
CA ALA A 40 -4.67 43.26 5.24
C ALA A 40 -4.00 44.26 6.20
N ASP A 41 -4.51 44.34 7.42
CA ASP A 41 -3.91 45.11 8.51
C ASP A 41 -2.66 44.42 9.08
N TYR A 42 -2.72 43.07 9.14
CA TYR A 42 -1.60 42.25 9.58
C TYR A 42 -1.45 41.03 8.66
N VAL A 43 -0.23 40.66 8.38
CA VAL A 43 0.16 39.43 7.66
C VAL A 43 1.40 38.88 8.37
N SER A 44 1.35 37.62 8.78
CA SER A 44 2.48 36.97 9.44
C SER A 44 3.68 36.79 8.49
N PRO A 45 4.92 36.99 8.97
CA PRO A 45 6.11 36.95 8.11
C PRO A 45 6.39 35.61 7.42
N ASN A 46 5.94 34.50 7.99
CA ASN A 46 6.11 33.13 7.47
C ASN A 46 5.24 32.82 6.24
N VAL A 47 4.39 33.74 5.82
CA VAL A 47 3.51 33.57 4.65
C VAL A 47 4.28 33.24 3.37
N GLU A 48 5.46 33.84 3.20
CA GLU A 48 6.31 33.58 2.03
C GLU A 48 6.84 32.14 2.00
N LYS A 49 7.23 31.61 3.17
CA LYS A 49 7.65 30.20 3.32
C LYS A 49 6.52 29.23 3.02
N LEU A 50 5.29 29.55 3.45
CA LEU A 50 4.15 28.61 3.42
C LEU A 50 3.32 28.74 2.13
N LEU A 51 3.16 29.94 1.59
CA LEU A 51 2.33 30.20 0.41
C LEU A 51 3.15 30.62 -0.82
N GLY A 52 4.40 31.05 -0.64
CA GLY A 52 5.25 31.55 -1.72
C GLY A 52 4.92 32.99 -2.14
N ILE A 53 4.14 33.73 -1.35
CA ILE A 53 3.69 35.09 -1.60
C ILE A 53 4.30 36.01 -0.53
N THR A 54 4.79 37.19 -0.92
CA THR A 54 5.36 38.14 0.04
C THR A 54 4.28 38.89 0.81
N VAL A 55 4.66 39.40 2.00
CA VAL A 55 3.79 40.25 2.83
C VAL A 55 3.31 41.49 2.05
N GLU A 56 4.22 42.11 1.27
CA GLU A 56 3.91 43.29 0.46
C GLU A 56 2.90 43.03 -0.64
N GLN A 57 2.98 41.87 -1.29
CA GLN A 57 2.01 41.44 -2.31
C GLN A 57 0.62 41.34 -1.71
N ILE A 58 0.46 40.66 -0.54
CA ILE A 58 -0.82 40.51 0.15
C ILE A 58 -1.39 41.84 0.63
N ARG A 59 -0.54 42.73 1.16
CA ARG A 59 -0.96 44.08 1.60
C ARG A 59 -1.43 44.95 0.44
N LYS A 60 -0.82 44.77 -0.73
CA LYS A 60 -1.23 45.49 -1.94
C LYS A 60 -2.55 44.99 -2.49
N ASP A 61 -2.70 43.69 -2.56
CA ASP A 61 -3.90 43.04 -3.06
C ASP A 61 -4.08 41.64 -2.42
N ILE A 62 -5.11 41.47 -1.60
CA ILE A 62 -5.44 40.19 -0.96
C ILE A 62 -5.81 39.10 -1.98
N CYS A 63 -6.28 39.48 -3.17
CA CYS A 63 -6.67 38.53 -4.21
C CYS A 63 -5.51 37.66 -4.72
N VAL A 64 -4.23 38.04 -4.44
CA VAL A 64 -3.07 37.19 -4.73
C VAL A 64 -3.08 35.85 -3.99
N LEU A 65 -3.80 35.77 -2.87
CA LEU A 65 -4.04 34.50 -2.16
C LEU A 65 -4.95 33.55 -2.95
N GLY A 66 -5.56 34.02 -4.02
CA GLY A 66 -6.54 33.27 -4.76
C GLY A 66 -7.84 33.08 -3.97
N LYS A 67 -8.68 32.20 -4.47
CA LYS A 67 -9.94 31.89 -3.80
C LYS A 67 -9.67 30.94 -2.64
N LEU A 68 -9.68 31.45 -1.41
CA LEU A 68 -9.62 30.65 -0.18
C LEU A 68 -11.02 30.08 0.11
N HIS A 69 -11.51 29.22 -0.80
CA HIS A 69 -12.84 28.63 -0.68
C HIS A 69 -12.78 27.22 -0.07
N PRO A 70 -13.84 26.81 0.65
CA PRO A 70 -14.07 25.40 0.90
C PRO A 70 -14.08 24.60 -0.41
N LYS A 71 -13.60 23.36 -0.39
CA LYS A 71 -13.43 22.53 -1.60
C LYS A 71 -14.75 22.23 -2.33
N ASP A 72 -15.85 22.16 -1.59
CA ASP A 72 -17.18 21.72 -2.05
C ASP A 72 -18.22 22.83 -1.92
N VAL A 73 -17.99 23.98 -2.56
CA VAL A 73 -18.94 25.09 -2.49
C VAL A 73 -19.89 25.10 -3.67
N GLU A 74 -21.19 25.34 -3.36
CA GLU A 74 -22.25 25.52 -4.35
C GLU A 74 -22.04 26.77 -5.20
N ASP A 75 -21.45 27.84 -4.63
CA ASP A 75 -21.19 29.11 -5.32
C ASP A 75 -19.71 29.55 -5.13
N PRO A 76 -18.83 29.36 -6.13
CA PRO A 76 -17.45 29.78 -6.07
C PRO A 76 -17.20 31.29 -6.03
N GLU A 77 -18.22 32.11 -6.28
CA GLU A 77 -18.11 33.57 -6.26
C GLU A 77 -18.56 34.18 -4.92
N LYS A 78 -19.20 33.35 -4.07
CA LYS A 78 -19.67 33.77 -2.76
C LYS A 78 -18.51 34.11 -1.82
N ASN A 79 -18.58 35.27 -1.18
CA ASN A 79 -17.60 35.66 -0.16
C ASN A 79 -18.02 35.13 1.22
N TYR A 80 -17.49 33.97 1.60
CA TYR A 80 -17.81 33.29 2.87
C TYR A 80 -17.46 34.10 4.12
N LEU A 81 -16.50 35.05 4.01
CA LEU A 81 -16.13 35.92 5.13
C LEU A 81 -17.28 36.86 5.53
N GLU A 82 -18.12 37.27 4.58
CA GLU A 82 -19.23 38.19 4.85
C GLU A 82 -20.28 37.63 5.81
N GLU A 83 -20.42 36.31 5.81
CA GLU A 83 -21.37 35.60 6.68
C GLU A 83 -20.92 35.51 8.14
N ILE A 84 -19.60 35.67 8.40
CA ILE A 84 -19.03 35.55 9.74
C ILE A 84 -19.38 36.80 10.56
N GLN A 85 -20.16 36.61 11.64
CA GLN A 85 -20.47 37.69 12.57
C GLN A 85 -19.35 37.90 13.58
N VAL A 86 -19.39 39.03 14.31
CA VAL A 86 -18.46 39.29 15.42
C VAL A 86 -18.65 38.20 16.48
N HIS A 87 -17.52 37.59 16.92
CA HIS A 87 -17.44 36.45 17.84
C HIS A 87 -17.87 35.09 17.27
N GLU A 88 -18.12 35.00 15.97
CA GLU A 88 -18.34 33.73 15.28
C GLU A 88 -17.05 33.27 14.59
N GLN A 89 -16.96 31.97 14.38
CA GLN A 89 -15.89 31.35 13.60
C GLN A 89 -16.46 30.36 12.59
N GLN A 90 -15.77 30.21 11.47
CA GLN A 90 -16.01 29.17 10.48
C GLN A 90 -14.68 28.50 10.13
N GLU A 91 -14.75 27.22 9.81
CA GLU A 91 -13.58 26.41 9.51
C GLU A 91 -13.81 25.67 8.20
N TRP A 92 -12.76 25.56 7.38
CA TRP A 92 -12.78 24.76 6.15
C TRP A 92 -11.37 24.37 5.70
N ASP A 93 -11.30 23.27 4.98
CA ASP A 93 -10.07 22.81 4.32
C ASP A 93 -10.05 23.28 2.86
N PHE A 94 -8.87 23.61 2.35
CA PHE A 94 -8.67 23.94 0.95
C PHE A 94 -7.31 23.47 0.45
N GLU A 95 -7.24 23.25 -0.86
CA GLU A 95 -5.98 22.94 -1.54
C GLU A 95 -5.40 24.23 -2.11
N TYR A 96 -4.08 24.38 -1.98
CA TYR A 96 -3.34 25.55 -2.44
C TYR A 96 -2.09 25.12 -3.20
N VAL A 97 -1.80 25.79 -4.30
CA VAL A 97 -0.56 25.58 -5.05
C VAL A 97 0.45 26.66 -4.65
N HIS A 98 1.54 26.25 -4.04
CA HIS A 98 2.59 27.16 -3.57
C HIS A 98 3.18 27.94 -4.76
N GLN A 99 3.08 29.28 -4.72
CA GLN A 99 3.32 30.15 -5.88
C GLN A 99 4.75 30.08 -6.45
N LYS A 100 5.76 29.79 -5.62
CA LYS A 100 7.15 29.70 -6.08
C LYS A 100 7.58 28.29 -6.49
N THR A 101 7.07 27.25 -5.80
CA THR A 101 7.54 25.87 -6.02
C THR A 101 6.60 25.02 -6.86
N GLY A 102 5.34 25.46 -7.03
CA GLY A 102 4.29 24.65 -7.66
C GLY A 102 3.84 23.45 -6.82
N GLU A 103 4.27 23.34 -5.57
CA GLU A 103 3.89 22.24 -4.68
C GLU A 103 2.43 22.39 -4.26
N HIS A 104 1.66 21.29 -4.36
CA HIS A 104 0.31 21.20 -3.82
C HIS A 104 0.36 21.05 -2.31
N ARG A 105 -0.30 21.96 -1.60
CA ARG A 105 -0.40 21.99 -0.15
C ARG A 105 -1.85 21.99 0.31
N TRP A 106 -2.07 21.47 1.49
CA TRP A 106 -3.38 21.39 2.10
C TRP A 106 -3.42 22.25 3.35
N PHE A 107 -4.33 23.20 3.37
CA PHE A 107 -4.51 24.12 4.48
C PHE A 107 -5.86 23.90 5.15
N HIS A 108 -5.82 23.98 6.48
CA HIS A 108 -7.01 24.15 7.32
C HIS A 108 -7.11 25.64 7.66
N ASN A 109 -8.22 26.27 7.29
CA ASN A 109 -8.47 27.67 7.58
C ASN A 109 -9.48 27.79 8.71
N VAL A 110 -9.18 28.64 9.68
CA VAL A 110 -10.10 29.12 10.70
C VAL A 110 -10.28 30.61 10.50
N ALA A 111 -11.48 31.04 10.16
CA ALA A 111 -11.82 32.44 9.98
C ALA A 111 -12.74 32.91 11.12
N MET A 112 -12.35 33.98 11.81
CA MET A 112 -13.05 34.53 12.96
C MET A 112 -13.44 35.98 12.75
N GLY A 113 -14.68 36.33 13.10
CA GLY A 113 -15.10 37.72 13.20
C GLY A 113 -14.70 38.32 14.54
N SER A 114 -14.00 39.45 14.53
CA SER A 114 -13.55 40.17 15.73
C SER A 114 -13.86 41.65 15.64
N GLU A 115 -13.93 42.33 16.77
CA GLU A 115 -14.07 43.79 16.84
C GLU A 115 -12.82 44.40 17.48
N VAL A 116 -12.15 45.27 16.73
CA VAL A 116 -10.95 45.97 17.19
C VAL A 116 -11.17 47.47 17.02
N ASN A 117 -11.12 48.21 18.12
CA ASN A 117 -11.37 49.67 18.16
C ASN A 117 -12.69 50.10 17.48
N GLY A 118 -13.79 49.36 17.72
CA GLY A 118 -15.10 49.61 17.15
C GLY A 118 -15.23 49.32 15.66
N LYS A 119 -14.28 48.60 15.08
CA LYS A 119 -14.32 48.15 13.68
C LYS A 119 -14.30 46.63 13.60
N LYS A 120 -15.20 46.08 12.78
CA LYS A 120 -15.20 44.64 12.49
C LYS A 120 -13.95 44.26 11.69
N LYS A 121 -13.29 43.20 12.12
CA LYS A 121 -12.13 42.60 11.48
C LYS A 121 -12.34 41.10 11.27
N TYR A 122 -11.72 40.53 10.24
CA TYR A 122 -11.61 39.10 10.08
C TYR A 122 -10.20 38.67 10.46
N ILE A 123 -10.08 37.64 11.29
CA ILE A 123 -8.83 36.98 11.64
C ILE A 123 -8.86 35.61 10.97
N LEU A 124 -7.87 35.35 10.12
CA LEU A 124 -7.71 34.07 9.44
C LEU A 124 -6.45 33.39 9.97
N VAL A 125 -6.57 32.10 10.24
CA VAL A 125 -5.48 31.22 10.62
C VAL A 125 -5.43 30.10 9.59
N LEU A 126 -4.37 30.05 8.79
CA LEU A 126 -4.14 29.03 7.76
C LEU A 126 -3.08 28.07 8.27
N SER A 127 -3.48 26.88 8.66
CA SER A 127 -2.60 25.83 9.16
C SER A 127 -2.23 24.86 8.04
N ASP A 128 -0.93 24.69 7.75
CA ASP A 128 -0.45 23.73 6.76
C ASP A 128 -0.60 22.29 7.31
N ARG A 129 -1.49 21.51 6.69
CA ARG A 129 -1.78 20.11 7.02
C ARG A 129 -1.23 19.12 5.99
N THR A 130 -0.35 19.59 5.11
CA THR A 130 0.19 18.78 4.02
C THR A 130 0.94 17.56 4.55
N SER A 131 1.79 17.74 5.55
CA SER A 131 2.56 16.66 6.16
C SER A 131 1.66 15.64 6.86
N ASP A 132 0.71 16.12 7.68
CA ASP A 132 -0.24 15.28 8.41
C ASP A 132 -1.07 14.42 7.45
N ARG A 133 -1.53 15.02 6.35
CA ARG A 133 -2.33 14.34 5.33
C ARG A 133 -1.52 13.28 4.57
N LYS A 134 -0.29 13.61 4.16
CA LYS A 134 0.63 12.65 3.52
C LYS A 134 0.94 11.47 4.45
N MET A 135 1.19 11.74 5.73
CA MET A 135 1.44 10.71 6.74
C MET A 135 0.22 9.81 6.96
N ASN A 136 -0.97 10.38 7.12
CA ASN A 136 -2.20 9.63 7.30
C ASN A 136 -2.53 8.77 6.07
N GLN A 137 -2.28 9.28 4.85
CA GLN A 137 -2.46 8.51 3.63
C GLN A 137 -1.48 7.33 3.57
N ALA A 138 -0.18 7.56 3.82
CA ALA A 138 0.82 6.51 3.85
C ALA A 138 0.51 5.43 4.92
N LEU A 139 0.05 5.87 6.10
CA LEU A 139 -0.38 4.95 7.16
C LEU A 139 -1.59 4.11 6.72
N SER A 140 -2.59 4.73 6.11
CA SER A 140 -3.78 4.03 5.61
C SER A 140 -3.43 2.99 4.54
N GLU A 141 -2.52 3.33 3.61
CA GLU A 141 -2.01 2.41 2.59
C GLU A 141 -1.24 1.24 3.19
N ALA A 142 -0.39 1.51 4.19
CA ALA A 142 0.37 0.48 4.91
C ALA A 142 -0.56 -0.47 5.67
N VAL A 143 -1.56 0.05 6.38
CA VAL A 143 -2.57 -0.77 7.08
C VAL A 143 -3.34 -1.65 6.10
N ARG A 144 -3.83 -1.09 5.00
CA ARG A 144 -4.57 -1.85 3.97
C ARG A 144 -3.70 -2.95 3.34
N SER A 145 -2.42 -2.67 3.10
CA SER A 145 -1.47 -3.68 2.59
C SER A 145 -1.26 -4.81 3.59
N ALA A 146 -1.06 -4.48 4.88
CA ALA A 146 -0.89 -5.45 5.95
C ALA A 146 -2.15 -6.32 6.16
N GLU A 147 -3.35 -5.73 6.11
CA GLU A 147 -4.63 -6.47 6.20
C GLU A 147 -4.80 -7.43 5.04
N THR A 148 -4.47 -7.00 3.81
CA THR A 148 -4.54 -7.84 2.61
C THR A 148 -3.59 -9.03 2.73
N ALA A 149 -2.35 -8.81 3.15
CA ALA A 149 -1.37 -9.87 3.38
C ALA A 149 -1.81 -10.85 4.48
N ASN A 150 -2.36 -10.34 5.59
CA ASN A 150 -2.85 -11.17 6.69
C ASN A 150 -4.07 -12.02 6.29
N LYS A 151 -4.98 -11.45 5.50
CA LYS A 151 -6.13 -12.18 4.96
C LYS A 151 -5.69 -13.30 4.00
N ALA A 152 -4.74 -13.02 3.11
CA ALA A 152 -4.16 -14.02 2.21
C ALA A 152 -3.51 -15.16 3.00
N LYS A 153 -2.73 -14.84 4.05
CA LYS A 153 -2.11 -15.82 4.95
C LYS A 153 -3.14 -16.69 5.68
N SER A 154 -4.20 -16.08 6.18
CA SER A 154 -5.28 -16.82 6.88
C SER A 154 -6.02 -17.77 5.94
N THR A 155 -6.32 -17.31 4.72
CA THR A 155 -6.95 -18.13 3.67
C THR A 155 -6.04 -19.30 3.28
N PHE A 156 -4.73 -19.03 3.11
CA PHE A 156 -3.74 -20.06 2.82
C PHE A 156 -3.71 -21.15 3.90
N LEU A 157 -3.62 -20.77 5.18
CA LEU A 157 -3.60 -21.72 6.30
C LEU A 157 -4.88 -22.54 6.37
N SER A 158 -6.03 -21.93 6.12
CA SER A 158 -7.33 -22.64 6.09
C SER A 158 -7.37 -23.68 4.97
N ASN A 159 -6.96 -23.31 3.78
CA ASN A 159 -6.90 -24.23 2.63
C ASN A 159 -5.90 -25.37 2.88
N MET A 160 -4.72 -25.07 3.41
CA MET A 160 -3.71 -26.07 3.76
C MET A 160 -4.25 -27.08 4.79
N SER A 161 -4.99 -26.61 5.80
CA SER A 161 -5.61 -27.49 6.79
C SER A 161 -6.62 -28.46 6.15
N HIS A 162 -7.39 -27.98 5.18
CA HIS A 162 -8.32 -28.81 4.41
C HIS A 162 -7.58 -29.84 3.55
N ASP A 163 -6.54 -29.40 2.83
CA ASP A 163 -5.79 -30.20 1.87
C ASP A 163 -4.94 -31.29 2.56
N ILE A 164 -4.47 -31.03 3.79
CA ILE A 164 -3.83 -32.04 4.65
C ILE A 164 -4.87 -33.07 5.20
N ARG A 165 -6.04 -32.59 5.60
CA ARG A 165 -7.07 -33.45 6.20
C ARG A 165 -7.58 -34.51 5.23
N THR A 166 -7.73 -34.17 3.96
CA THR A 166 -8.28 -35.06 2.93
C THR A 166 -7.44 -36.35 2.76
N PRO A 167 -6.13 -36.32 2.47
CA PRO A 167 -5.29 -37.49 2.37
C PRO A 167 -5.15 -38.22 3.71
N MET A 168 -5.11 -37.53 4.84
CA MET A 168 -5.08 -38.15 6.17
C MET A 168 -6.33 -39.03 6.40
N ASN A 169 -7.51 -38.49 6.12
CA ASN A 169 -8.77 -39.25 6.28
C ASN A 169 -8.82 -40.44 5.32
N ALA A 170 -8.26 -40.30 4.11
CA ALA A 170 -8.15 -41.40 3.17
C ALA A 170 -7.23 -42.53 3.69
N ILE A 171 -6.04 -42.16 4.24
CA ILE A 171 -5.11 -43.11 4.87
C ILE A 171 -5.82 -43.86 6.02
N ILE A 172 -6.45 -43.14 6.94
CA ILE A 172 -7.16 -43.75 8.08
C ILE A 172 -8.29 -44.65 7.59
N GLY A 173 -9.12 -44.20 6.65
CA GLY A 173 -10.26 -44.96 6.12
C GLY A 173 -9.82 -46.23 5.41
N PHE A 174 -8.84 -46.17 4.50
CA PHE A 174 -8.34 -47.37 3.81
C PHE A 174 -7.58 -48.28 4.73
N THR A 175 -6.90 -47.80 5.76
CA THR A 175 -6.29 -48.66 6.79
C THR A 175 -7.35 -49.42 7.56
N THR A 176 -8.44 -48.76 7.97
CA THR A 176 -9.58 -49.40 8.65
C THR A 176 -10.21 -50.49 7.76
N LEU A 177 -10.42 -50.19 6.47
CA LEU A 177 -10.95 -51.13 5.50
C LEU A 177 -10.02 -52.33 5.26
N ALA A 178 -8.72 -52.10 5.19
CA ALA A 178 -7.71 -53.15 5.03
C ALA A 178 -7.71 -54.10 6.23
N VAL A 179 -7.80 -53.58 7.45
CA VAL A 179 -7.89 -54.36 8.68
C VAL A 179 -9.19 -55.19 8.72
N SER A 180 -10.31 -54.59 8.33
CA SER A 180 -11.62 -55.27 8.33
C SER A 180 -11.75 -56.37 7.26
N ASN A 181 -10.91 -56.31 6.21
CA ASN A 181 -10.94 -57.27 5.09
C ASN A 181 -9.62 -58.04 4.98
N ILE A 182 -8.97 -58.36 6.11
CA ILE A 182 -7.60 -58.89 6.14
C ILE A 182 -7.43 -60.19 5.38
N ASP A 183 -8.47 -61.00 5.28
CA ASP A 183 -8.49 -62.29 4.59
C ASP A 183 -8.66 -62.18 3.06
N ASP A 184 -9.08 -60.99 2.54
CA ASP A 184 -9.22 -60.74 1.12
C ASP A 184 -7.96 -60.01 0.61
N LYS A 185 -7.02 -60.80 0.10
CA LYS A 185 -5.71 -60.31 -0.35
C LYS A 185 -5.78 -59.27 -1.48
N GLU A 186 -6.77 -59.39 -2.37
CA GLU A 186 -6.91 -58.44 -3.49
C GLU A 186 -7.38 -57.07 -3.01
N ARG A 187 -8.40 -57.03 -2.15
CA ARG A 187 -8.88 -55.78 -1.54
C ARG A 187 -7.83 -55.13 -0.66
N VAL A 188 -7.14 -55.94 0.15
CA VAL A 188 -6.03 -55.39 0.99
C VAL A 188 -4.96 -54.77 0.12
N ARG A 189 -4.58 -55.38 -0.98
CA ARG A 189 -3.59 -54.85 -1.92
C ARG A 189 -4.07 -53.52 -2.52
N ASP A 190 -5.32 -53.39 -2.95
CA ASP A 190 -5.92 -52.17 -3.47
C ASP A 190 -5.92 -51.05 -2.39
N TYR A 191 -6.33 -51.36 -1.16
CA TYR A 191 -6.30 -50.39 -0.06
C TYR A 191 -4.91 -49.92 0.29
N LEU A 192 -3.90 -50.81 0.31
CA LEU A 192 -2.50 -50.46 0.53
C LEU A 192 -1.97 -49.52 -0.58
N GLY A 193 -2.36 -49.81 -1.84
CA GLY A 193 -2.03 -48.91 -2.96
C GLY A 193 -2.60 -47.48 -2.78
N LYS A 194 -3.85 -47.39 -2.35
CA LYS A 194 -4.53 -46.12 -2.06
C LYS A 194 -3.88 -45.38 -0.87
N ILE A 195 -3.51 -46.12 0.19
CA ILE A 195 -2.76 -45.56 1.33
C ILE A 195 -1.43 -44.97 0.86
N LEU A 196 -0.66 -45.72 0.08
CA LEU A 196 0.64 -45.27 -0.43
C LEU A 196 0.49 -44.01 -1.28
N SER A 197 -0.48 -43.99 -2.19
CA SER A 197 -0.77 -42.79 -3.02
C SER A 197 -1.15 -41.58 -2.17
N SER A 198 -2.02 -41.74 -1.17
CA SER A 198 -2.43 -40.64 -0.26
C SER A 198 -1.27 -40.15 0.62
N SER A 199 -0.40 -41.08 1.07
CA SER A 199 0.80 -40.74 1.85
C SER A 199 1.80 -39.91 1.03
N ASN A 200 2.05 -40.32 -0.23
CA ASN A 200 2.93 -39.58 -1.14
C ASN A 200 2.37 -38.17 -1.44
N HIS A 201 1.05 -38.06 -1.62
CA HIS A 201 0.41 -36.75 -1.80
C HIS A 201 0.55 -35.88 -0.56
N LEU A 202 0.35 -36.41 0.63
CA LEU A 202 0.54 -35.69 1.90
C LEU A 202 1.99 -35.21 2.06
N LEU A 203 2.97 -36.06 1.72
CA LEU A 203 4.38 -35.70 1.79
C LEU A 203 4.71 -34.55 0.83
N SER A 204 4.16 -34.57 -0.38
CA SER A 204 4.32 -33.45 -1.32
C SER A 204 3.78 -32.15 -0.75
N LEU A 205 2.55 -32.15 -0.19
CA LEU A 205 1.97 -30.96 0.43
C LEU A 205 2.81 -30.40 1.59
N ILE A 206 3.34 -31.29 2.44
CA ILE A 206 4.22 -30.87 3.54
C ILE A 206 5.50 -30.19 2.99
N ASN A 207 6.11 -30.75 1.96
CA ASN A 207 7.29 -30.18 1.33
C ASN A 207 6.99 -28.81 0.71
N ASP A 208 5.84 -28.65 0.05
CA ASP A 208 5.41 -27.36 -0.53
C ASP A 208 5.23 -26.29 0.57
N ILE A 209 4.66 -26.65 1.73
CA ILE A 209 4.52 -25.74 2.88
C ILE A 209 5.88 -25.34 3.45
N LEU A 210 6.80 -26.30 3.58
CA LEU A 210 8.16 -26.04 4.07
C LEU A 210 8.95 -25.16 3.11
N ASP A 211 8.83 -25.38 1.81
CA ASP A 211 9.45 -24.54 0.79
C ASP A 211 8.89 -23.12 0.85
N MET A 212 7.56 -22.94 0.94
CA MET A 212 6.94 -21.62 1.10
C MET A 212 7.44 -20.91 2.36
N SER A 213 7.53 -21.61 3.49
CA SER A 213 8.07 -21.05 4.74
C SER A 213 9.54 -20.60 4.62
N ARG A 214 10.35 -21.35 3.88
CA ARG A 214 11.76 -20.99 3.61
C ARG A 214 11.86 -19.76 2.70
N ILE A 215 11.00 -19.66 1.68
CA ILE A 215 10.91 -18.49 0.79
C ILE A 215 10.52 -17.24 1.58
N GLU A 216 9.43 -17.31 2.36
CA GLU A 216 8.94 -16.19 3.17
C GLU A 216 9.97 -15.68 4.19
N SER A 217 10.73 -16.60 4.78
CA SER A 217 11.78 -16.25 5.75
C SER A 217 13.11 -15.81 5.12
N GLY A 218 13.22 -15.79 3.79
CA GLY A 218 14.45 -15.47 3.07
C GLY A 218 15.58 -16.48 3.30
N LYS A 219 15.27 -17.68 3.78
CA LYS A 219 16.25 -18.73 4.13
C LYS A 219 16.43 -19.77 3.03
N ILE A 220 15.95 -19.51 1.84
CA ILE A 220 16.19 -20.37 0.70
C ILE A 220 17.64 -20.18 0.23
N HIS A 221 18.40 -21.26 0.19
CA HIS A 221 19.72 -21.30 -0.44
C HIS A 221 19.59 -22.06 -1.75
N LEU A 222 20.06 -21.46 -2.84
CA LEU A 222 20.16 -22.12 -4.14
C LEU A 222 21.55 -22.73 -4.25
N GLU A 223 21.60 -24.00 -4.59
CA GLU A 223 22.87 -24.72 -4.89
C GLU A 223 23.13 -24.61 -6.40
N GLU A 224 23.71 -23.48 -6.81
CA GLU A 224 23.98 -23.21 -8.21
C GLU A 224 25.17 -24.04 -8.69
N THR A 225 24.93 -24.88 -9.68
CA THR A 225 25.92 -25.70 -10.37
C THR A 225 25.80 -25.54 -11.88
N GLU A 226 26.83 -25.93 -12.63
CA GLU A 226 26.72 -26.01 -14.09
C GLU A 226 25.80 -27.17 -14.47
N VAL A 227 24.75 -26.88 -15.23
CA VAL A 227 23.69 -27.83 -15.58
C VAL A 227 23.41 -27.75 -17.06
N SER A 228 23.40 -28.90 -17.72
CA SER A 228 22.98 -29.02 -19.13
C SER A 228 21.44 -29.01 -19.21
N LEU A 229 20.87 -28.06 -19.93
CA LEU A 229 19.44 -27.98 -20.16
C LEU A 229 18.89 -29.16 -20.95
N SER A 230 19.69 -29.71 -21.88
CA SER A 230 19.36 -30.91 -22.64
C SER A 230 19.17 -32.13 -21.74
N GLU A 231 20.04 -32.32 -20.75
CA GLU A 231 19.86 -33.38 -19.75
C GLU A 231 18.59 -33.16 -18.90
N VAL A 232 18.36 -31.97 -18.42
CA VAL A 232 17.15 -31.63 -17.65
C VAL A 232 15.88 -31.95 -18.43
N LEU A 233 15.81 -31.54 -19.68
CA LEU A 233 14.65 -31.80 -20.54
C LEU A 233 14.46 -33.29 -20.85
N HIS A 234 15.58 -34.02 -21.03
CA HIS A 234 15.53 -35.47 -21.21
C HIS A 234 14.96 -36.19 -19.97
N ASP A 235 15.45 -35.83 -18.79
CA ASP A 235 15.01 -36.38 -17.50
C ASP A 235 13.52 -36.11 -17.29
N LEU A 236 13.05 -34.85 -17.52
CA LEU A 236 11.66 -34.44 -17.44
C LEU A 236 10.76 -35.24 -18.39
N LYS A 237 11.17 -35.38 -19.67
CA LYS A 237 10.43 -36.17 -20.66
C LYS A 237 10.26 -37.60 -20.18
N THR A 238 11.32 -38.22 -19.60
CA THR A 238 11.26 -39.56 -19.06
C THR A 238 10.28 -39.70 -17.93
N ILE A 239 10.27 -38.74 -16.97
CA ILE A 239 9.38 -38.74 -15.82
C ILE A 239 7.90 -38.63 -16.22
N ILE A 240 7.57 -37.71 -17.18
CA ILE A 240 6.18 -37.44 -17.54
C ILE A 240 5.64 -38.40 -18.62
N SER A 241 6.50 -39.20 -19.28
CA SER A 241 6.14 -40.06 -20.40
C SER A 241 4.94 -40.98 -20.08
N GLY A 242 4.94 -41.57 -18.89
CA GLY A 242 3.83 -42.47 -18.46
C GLY A 242 2.49 -41.73 -18.38
N GLN A 243 2.45 -40.50 -17.92
CA GLN A 243 1.24 -39.69 -17.82
C GLN A 243 0.75 -39.24 -19.22
N ILE A 244 1.68 -38.84 -20.09
CA ILE A 244 1.44 -38.46 -21.48
C ILE A 244 0.77 -39.62 -22.22
N HIS A 245 1.37 -40.82 -22.14
CA HIS A 245 0.81 -42.04 -22.78
C HIS A 245 -0.56 -42.44 -22.21
N ALA A 246 -0.70 -42.42 -20.89
CA ALA A 246 -1.97 -42.82 -20.23
C ALA A 246 -3.14 -41.90 -20.64
N LYS A 247 -2.86 -40.63 -20.93
CA LYS A 247 -3.86 -39.62 -21.34
C LYS A 247 -3.91 -39.40 -22.86
N GLN A 248 -3.10 -40.11 -23.61
CA GLN A 248 -2.99 -40.00 -25.09
C GLN A 248 -2.69 -38.59 -25.56
N LEU A 249 -1.78 -37.86 -24.84
CA LEU A 249 -1.38 -36.51 -25.22
C LEU A 249 -0.21 -36.53 -26.19
N GLU A 250 -0.12 -35.46 -27.00
CA GLU A 250 1.07 -35.17 -27.79
C GLU A 250 1.96 -34.19 -27.04
N LEU A 251 3.26 -34.48 -26.93
CA LEU A 251 4.25 -33.65 -26.28
C LEU A 251 5.27 -33.13 -27.32
N TYR A 252 5.34 -31.80 -27.43
CA TYR A 252 6.33 -31.13 -28.24
C TYR A 252 7.32 -30.39 -27.32
N MET A 253 8.62 -30.63 -27.54
CA MET A 253 9.70 -29.88 -26.88
C MET A 253 10.59 -29.31 -27.98
N ASP A 254 10.67 -27.99 -28.05
CA ASP A 254 11.49 -27.28 -29.01
C ASP A 254 12.59 -26.49 -28.28
N VAL A 255 13.85 -26.69 -28.68
CA VAL A 255 15.05 -26.07 -28.12
C VAL A 255 15.90 -25.41 -29.20
N MET A 256 15.36 -25.19 -30.40
CA MET A 256 16.15 -24.73 -31.55
C MET A 256 16.79 -23.36 -31.38
N ASP A 257 16.24 -22.49 -30.50
CA ASP A 257 16.76 -21.16 -30.26
C ASP A 257 17.73 -21.08 -29.07
N VAL A 258 18.04 -22.21 -28.42
CA VAL A 258 18.97 -22.25 -27.29
C VAL A 258 20.41 -22.34 -27.83
N THR A 259 21.13 -21.23 -27.72
CA THR A 259 22.54 -21.14 -28.19
C THR A 259 23.56 -21.62 -27.17
N ASN A 260 23.22 -21.56 -25.87
CA ASN A 260 24.04 -22.07 -24.75
C ASN A 260 23.21 -23.06 -23.96
N GLU A 261 23.57 -24.33 -24.01
CA GLU A 261 22.86 -25.41 -23.29
C GLU A 261 23.26 -25.52 -21.82
N ASP A 262 24.46 -25.03 -21.46
CA ASP A 262 24.96 -25.07 -20.11
C ASP A 262 24.63 -23.77 -19.35
N VAL A 263 23.96 -23.92 -18.23
CA VAL A 263 23.53 -22.79 -17.38
C VAL A 263 23.93 -23.04 -15.93
N TYR A 264 24.18 -21.97 -15.19
CA TYR A 264 24.39 -22.04 -13.74
C TYR A 264 23.05 -21.92 -13.03
N CYS A 265 22.58 -23.00 -12.41
CA CYS A 265 21.32 -23.00 -11.67
C CYS A 265 21.28 -24.16 -10.65
N ASP A 266 20.28 -24.15 -9.76
CA ASP A 266 19.94 -25.29 -8.92
C ASP A 266 19.09 -26.29 -9.73
N LYS A 267 19.74 -27.42 -10.16
CA LYS A 267 19.08 -28.47 -10.97
C LYS A 267 17.82 -29.00 -10.29
N THR A 268 17.85 -29.17 -8.97
CA THR A 268 16.71 -29.74 -8.22
C THR A 268 15.52 -28.79 -8.22
N ARG A 269 15.77 -27.51 -8.00
CA ARG A 269 14.71 -26.48 -8.00
C ARG A 269 14.19 -26.22 -9.41
N LEU A 270 15.06 -26.20 -10.41
CA LEU A 270 14.64 -26.08 -11.82
C LEU A 270 13.71 -27.24 -12.20
N ASN A 271 14.10 -28.47 -11.89
CA ASN A 271 13.26 -29.65 -12.14
C ASN A 271 11.93 -29.58 -11.41
N GLN A 272 11.91 -29.14 -10.15
CA GLN A 272 10.68 -28.97 -9.36
C GLN A 272 9.72 -27.98 -10.02
N VAL A 273 10.19 -26.83 -10.47
CA VAL A 273 9.38 -25.82 -11.17
C VAL A 273 8.82 -26.39 -12.47
N LEU A 274 9.67 -26.99 -13.29
CA LEU A 274 9.26 -27.51 -14.59
C LEU A 274 8.28 -28.70 -14.45
N LEU A 275 8.51 -29.61 -13.50
CA LEU A 275 7.58 -30.71 -13.20
C LEU A 275 6.21 -30.20 -12.73
N ASN A 276 6.18 -29.17 -11.89
CA ASN A 276 4.92 -28.58 -11.43
C ASN A 276 4.13 -27.97 -12.61
N LEU A 277 4.79 -27.24 -13.50
CA LEU A 277 4.18 -26.66 -14.69
C LEU A 277 3.68 -27.74 -15.65
N LEU A 278 4.52 -28.74 -15.95
CA LEU A 278 4.16 -29.83 -16.84
C LEU A 278 3.03 -30.69 -16.29
N SER A 279 3.05 -31.01 -14.97
CA SER A 279 1.97 -31.74 -14.34
C SER A 279 0.63 -31.01 -14.41
N ASN A 280 0.64 -29.69 -14.24
CA ASN A 280 -0.54 -28.85 -14.41
C ASN A 280 -1.01 -28.86 -15.88
N ALA A 281 -0.10 -28.68 -16.83
CA ALA A 281 -0.44 -28.73 -18.25
C ALA A 281 -1.06 -30.08 -18.62
N ILE A 282 -0.46 -31.19 -18.21
CA ILE A 282 -1.00 -32.53 -18.43
C ILE A 282 -2.36 -32.71 -17.77
N LYS A 283 -2.54 -32.22 -16.55
CA LYS A 283 -3.79 -32.32 -15.79
C LYS A 283 -4.96 -31.63 -16.51
N PHE A 284 -4.73 -30.43 -17.01
CA PHE A 284 -5.78 -29.59 -17.57
C PHE A 284 -5.97 -29.75 -19.08
N THR A 285 -5.04 -30.42 -19.79
CA THR A 285 -5.22 -30.72 -21.21
C THR A 285 -6.16 -31.92 -21.40
N PRO A 286 -7.21 -31.84 -22.23
CA PRO A 286 -8.08 -32.97 -22.52
C PRO A 286 -7.32 -34.14 -23.16
N ALA A 287 -7.86 -35.37 -23.04
CA ALA A 287 -7.28 -36.52 -23.71
C ALA A 287 -7.21 -36.32 -25.23
N GLY A 288 -6.08 -36.69 -25.85
CA GLY A 288 -5.78 -36.41 -27.27
C GLY A 288 -5.33 -34.99 -27.58
N GLY A 289 -5.14 -34.14 -26.56
CA GLY A 289 -4.65 -32.79 -26.73
C GLY A 289 -3.12 -32.70 -26.79
N THR A 290 -2.61 -31.49 -26.96
CA THR A 290 -1.17 -31.20 -27.14
C THR A 290 -0.64 -30.37 -25.99
N VAL A 291 0.58 -30.70 -25.53
CA VAL A 291 1.37 -29.89 -24.59
C VAL A 291 2.67 -29.51 -25.28
N SER A 292 2.99 -28.21 -25.38
CA SER A 292 4.20 -27.68 -25.97
C SER A 292 4.93 -26.74 -25.02
#